data_86ee9b2b005fdb7a06b268aecd27aef6
#
_entry.id   86ee9b2b005fdb7a06b268aecd27aef6
#
_cell.length_a   1.000
_cell.length_b   1.000
_cell.length_c   1.000
_cell.angle_alpha   90.00
_cell.angle_beta   90.00
_cell.angle_gamma   90.00
#
_symmetry.space_group_name_H-M   'P 1'
#
loop_
_entity.id
_entity.type
_entity.pdbx_description
1 polymer ?
#
loop_
_entity_poly.entity_id
_entity_poly.type
_entity_poly.pdbx_seq_one_letter_code
_entity_poly.pdbx_strand_id
1 'polypeptide(L)'
;AGTQRLRDIVNKGLTDDDLLHGIRTAMQNGYRKVKLYFMIGLPGETDADVLGIAETCVMLQQRCRDLGRLNLNITISNFTPKPHTPFQWHSVSTAEFERRQVLLKEAFRRLRGVKVNFTDVRLSAMEDFVGRSDRRLAPVIEAAWRAGAGMDAWFESLDRTYAAWTGAIADAGLEGRYREMEVGGWSAVAALDREDLEAFCAQPLPWDHIDTGIDKAWLADDLQRALAAAVVPDCSFDGCSSCGVCGPDLGHNVVVPAPEVPTQVPTQAPPSERVCRIRVQFAKTGSMALLSHLDLMRMLERALRRSALPISFTGGFHPPVSYTHLRAHETQFDR
;
A
#
# COMPACT_ATOMS: atom_id res chain seq x y z
N ALA A 1 -6.40 -9.10 -4.66
CA ALA A 1 -7.47 -9.61 -5.51
C ALA A 1 -7.94 -10.98 -5.01
N GLY A 2 -9.25 -11.25 -5.11
CA GLY A 2 -9.85 -12.48 -4.57
C GLY A 2 -9.71 -13.71 -5.48
N THR A 3 -9.57 -13.49 -6.78
CA THR A 3 -9.49 -14.57 -7.78
C THR A 3 -8.17 -14.51 -8.55
N GLN A 4 -7.78 -15.63 -9.16
CA GLN A 4 -6.60 -15.70 -10.03
C GLN A 4 -6.74 -14.70 -11.17
N ARG A 5 -7.89 -14.65 -11.83
CA ARG A 5 -8.15 -13.72 -12.92
C ARG A 5 -7.83 -12.27 -12.54
N LEU A 6 -8.24 -11.81 -11.36
CA LEU A 6 -7.92 -10.44 -10.92
C LEU A 6 -6.46 -10.27 -10.49
N ARG A 7 -5.79 -11.31 -10.03
CA ARG A 7 -4.34 -11.26 -9.81
C ARG A 7 -3.57 -11.13 -11.12
N ASP A 8 -4.06 -11.77 -12.17
CA ASP A 8 -3.49 -11.67 -13.51
C ASP A 8 -3.75 -10.27 -14.12
N ILE A 9 -4.96 -9.70 -13.96
CA ILE A 9 -5.26 -8.33 -14.36
C ILE A 9 -4.27 -7.31 -13.76
N VAL A 10 -3.89 -7.47 -12.50
CA VAL A 10 -2.91 -6.58 -11.85
C VAL A 10 -1.47 -7.11 -11.94
N ASN A 11 -1.23 -8.10 -12.78
CA ASN A 11 0.08 -8.72 -13.01
C ASN A 11 0.83 -9.07 -11.71
N LYS A 12 0.13 -9.70 -10.75
CA LYS A 12 0.66 -9.92 -9.41
C LYS A 12 1.61 -11.12 -9.32
N GLY A 13 1.57 -12.03 -10.30
CA GLY A 13 2.45 -13.22 -10.33
C GLY A 13 2.32 -14.16 -9.14
N LEU A 14 1.16 -14.16 -8.45
CA LEU A 14 0.89 -14.97 -7.26
C LEU A 14 -0.28 -15.90 -7.53
N THR A 15 -0.06 -17.19 -7.37
CA THR A 15 -1.10 -18.23 -7.50
C THR A 15 -1.72 -18.59 -6.14
N ASP A 16 -2.84 -19.32 -6.18
CA ASP A 16 -3.44 -19.88 -4.96
C ASP A 16 -2.52 -20.91 -4.29
N ASP A 17 -1.74 -21.65 -5.09
CA ASP A 17 -0.78 -22.64 -4.57
C ASP A 17 0.40 -21.95 -3.90
N ASP A 18 0.93 -20.85 -4.44
CA ASP A 18 1.98 -20.06 -3.81
C ASP A 18 1.53 -19.49 -2.46
N LEU A 19 0.30 -18.94 -2.44
CA LEU A 19 -0.30 -18.41 -1.23
C LEU A 19 -0.47 -19.51 -0.17
N LEU A 20 -1.01 -20.65 -0.57
CA LEU A 20 -1.20 -21.80 0.31
C LEU A 20 0.15 -22.34 0.82
N HIS A 21 1.13 -22.49 -0.08
CA HIS A 21 2.46 -22.96 0.28
C HIS A 21 3.11 -22.05 1.33
N GLY A 22 3.10 -20.74 1.10
CA GLY A 22 3.66 -19.77 2.02
C GLY A 22 3.02 -19.80 3.41
N ILE A 23 1.67 -19.90 3.46
CA ILE A 23 0.93 -19.99 4.73
C ILE A 23 1.19 -21.31 5.43
N ARG A 24 1.21 -22.44 4.73
CA ARG A 24 1.53 -23.75 5.33
C ARG A 24 2.94 -23.76 5.91
N THR A 25 3.92 -23.24 5.18
CA THR A 25 5.30 -23.10 5.65
C THR A 25 5.37 -22.24 6.93
N ALA A 26 4.68 -21.11 6.97
CA ALA A 26 4.60 -20.28 8.15
C ALA A 26 4.00 -21.05 9.36
N MET A 27 2.91 -21.80 9.13
CA MET A 27 2.27 -22.58 10.19
C MET A 27 3.13 -23.74 10.70
N GLN A 28 3.89 -24.40 9.84
CA GLN A 28 4.86 -25.43 10.20
C GLN A 28 5.97 -24.84 11.10
N ASN A 29 6.33 -23.58 10.89
CA ASN A 29 7.29 -22.85 11.73
C ASN A 29 6.63 -22.18 12.96
N GLY A 30 5.42 -22.56 13.33
CA GLY A 30 4.77 -22.15 14.58
C GLY A 30 3.87 -20.93 14.50
N TYR A 31 3.78 -20.24 13.36
CA TYR A 31 2.87 -19.11 13.20
C TYR A 31 1.42 -19.61 13.15
N ARG A 32 0.51 -18.91 13.85
CA ARG A 32 -0.92 -19.22 13.90
C ARG A 32 -1.79 -18.05 13.47
N LYS A 33 -1.19 -16.90 13.16
CA LYS A 33 -1.86 -15.68 12.73
C LYS A 33 -1.19 -15.12 11.51
N VAL A 34 -1.96 -14.96 10.43
CA VAL A 34 -1.48 -14.41 9.16
C VAL A 34 -2.26 -13.16 8.84
N LYS A 35 -1.59 -12.15 8.30
CA LYS A 35 -2.21 -10.93 7.80
C LYS A 35 -2.22 -10.95 6.28
N LEU A 36 -3.40 -10.79 5.69
CA LEU A 36 -3.60 -10.74 4.24
C LEU A 36 -4.16 -9.39 3.86
N TYR A 37 -3.70 -8.90 2.72
CA TYR A 37 -4.16 -7.65 2.12
C TYR A 37 -4.86 -7.96 0.81
N PHE A 38 -6.08 -7.48 0.69
CA PHE A 38 -6.85 -7.54 -0.54
C PHE A 38 -7.24 -6.14 -0.98
N MET A 39 -7.64 -6.03 -2.25
CA MET A 39 -8.08 -4.79 -2.85
C MET A 39 -9.38 -5.07 -3.61
N ILE A 40 -10.32 -4.15 -3.55
CA ILE A 40 -11.58 -4.15 -4.30
C ILE A 40 -11.65 -2.92 -5.20
N GLY A 41 -12.45 -2.98 -6.26
CA GLY A 41 -12.62 -1.91 -7.23
C GLY A 41 -11.63 -1.95 -8.39
N LEU A 42 -11.01 -3.09 -8.63
CA LEU A 42 -10.13 -3.29 -9.77
C LEU A 42 -10.89 -3.27 -11.10
N PRO A 43 -10.24 -2.84 -12.21
CA PRO A 43 -10.86 -2.90 -13.54
C PRO A 43 -11.38 -4.29 -13.87
N GLY A 44 -12.61 -4.36 -14.39
CA GLY A 44 -13.25 -5.62 -14.75
C GLY A 44 -13.62 -6.53 -13.58
N GLU A 45 -13.55 -6.05 -12.32
CA GLU A 45 -13.94 -6.82 -11.14
C GLU A 45 -15.46 -7.06 -11.09
N THR A 46 -15.85 -8.30 -10.89
CA THR A 46 -17.25 -8.74 -10.70
C THR A 46 -17.54 -9.05 -9.23
N ASP A 47 -18.82 -9.19 -8.88
CA ASP A 47 -19.22 -9.62 -7.52
C ASP A 47 -18.67 -10.99 -7.16
N ALA A 48 -18.52 -11.89 -8.13
CA ALA A 48 -17.88 -13.19 -7.92
C ALA A 48 -16.41 -13.03 -7.53
N ASP A 49 -15.68 -12.09 -8.15
CA ASP A 49 -14.30 -11.82 -7.78
C ASP A 49 -14.17 -11.21 -6.37
N VAL A 50 -15.11 -10.34 -6.01
CA VAL A 50 -15.18 -9.78 -4.66
C VAL A 50 -15.42 -10.89 -3.63
N LEU A 51 -16.40 -11.76 -3.85
CA LEU A 51 -16.70 -12.91 -2.98
C LEU A 51 -15.53 -13.91 -2.92
N GLY A 52 -14.75 -14.05 -4.00
CA GLY A 52 -13.54 -14.84 -4.04
C GLY A 52 -12.53 -14.49 -2.94
N ILE A 53 -12.58 -13.27 -2.37
CA ILE A 53 -11.77 -12.92 -1.20
C ILE A 53 -12.15 -13.76 0.02
N ALA A 54 -13.44 -13.91 0.29
CA ALA A 54 -13.92 -14.74 1.40
C ALA A 54 -13.68 -16.24 1.12
N GLU A 55 -13.87 -16.68 -0.11
CA GLU A 55 -13.62 -18.05 -0.55
C GLU A 55 -12.14 -18.43 -0.39
N THR A 56 -11.23 -17.56 -0.76
CA THR A 56 -9.78 -17.73 -0.51
C THR A 56 -9.49 -17.93 0.97
N CYS A 57 -10.11 -17.14 1.86
CA CYS A 57 -9.94 -17.30 3.31
C CYS A 57 -10.45 -18.67 3.80
N VAL A 58 -11.59 -19.12 3.29
CA VAL A 58 -12.16 -20.44 3.61
C VAL A 58 -11.23 -21.55 3.12
N MET A 59 -10.79 -21.48 1.87
CA MET A 59 -9.86 -22.44 1.27
C MET A 59 -8.58 -22.57 2.11
N LEU A 60 -7.97 -21.45 2.49
CA LEU A 60 -6.76 -21.43 3.30
C LEU A 60 -6.96 -22.07 4.68
N GLN A 61 -8.08 -21.76 5.37
CA GLN A 61 -8.40 -22.37 6.66
C GLN A 61 -8.65 -23.86 6.54
N GLN A 62 -9.33 -24.30 5.48
CA GLN A 62 -9.59 -25.72 5.24
C GLN A 62 -8.31 -26.50 4.91
N ARG A 63 -7.49 -25.96 4.01
CA ARG A 63 -6.26 -26.60 3.54
C ARG A 63 -5.14 -26.61 4.57
N CYS A 64 -5.23 -25.78 5.62
CA CYS A 64 -4.28 -25.73 6.72
C CYS A 64 -4.78 -26.43 8.00
N ARG A 65 -5.95 -27.05 7.97
CA ARG A 65 -6.61 -27.62 9.17
C ARG A 65 -5.78 -28.70 9.87
N ASP A 66 -5.01 -29.46 9.11
CA ASP A 66 -4.09 -30.51 9.60
C ASP A 66 -2.94 -29.92 10.45
N LEU A 67 -2.56 -28.66 10.23
CA LEU A 67 -1.53 -27.95 10.97
C LEU A 67 -2.08 -27.18 12.19
N GLY A 68 -3.40 -27.20 12.40
CA GLY A 68 -4.07 -26.52 13.49
C GLY A 68 -4.90 -25.31 13.07
N ARG A 69 -5.30 -24.49 14.05
CA ARG A 69 -6.17 -23.33 13.79
C ARG A 69 -5.38 -22.17 13.17
N LEU A 70 -5.80 -21.74 11.98
CA LEU A 70 -5.31 -20.55 11.30
C LEU A 70 -6.23 -19.36 11.60
N ASN A 71 -5.67 -18.29 12.17
CA ASN A 71 -6.38 -17.02 12.35
C ASN A 71 -5.91 -16.02 11.28
N LEU A 72 -6.87 -15.38 10.61
CA LEU A 72 -6.62 -14.45 9.53
C LEU A 72 -6.98 -13.02 9.94
N ASN A 73 -6.05 -12.10 9.75
CA ASN A 73 -6.30 -10.66 9.79
C ASN A 73 -6.34 -10.15 8.34
N ILE A 74 -7.51 -9.73 7.90
CA ILE A 74 -7.74 -9.27 6.54
C ILE A 74 -7.79 -7.74 6.55
N THR A 75 -7.08 -7.11 5.64
CA THR A 75 -7.26 -5.69 5.31
C THR A 75 -7.73 -5.59 3.88
N ILE A 76 -8.86 -4.93 3.67
CA ILE A 76 -9.45 -4.69 2.36
C ILE A 76 -9.33 -3.21 2.06
N SER A 77 -8.51 -2.88 1.07
CA SER A 77 -8.34 -1.53 0.56
C SER A 77 -9.19 -1.32 -0.69
N ASN A 78 -9.58 -0.07 -0.91
CA ASN A 78 -10.22 0.34 -2.14
C ASN A 78 -9.14 0.68 -3.16
N PHE A 79 -9.35 0.31 -4.42
CA PHE A 79 -8.42 0.63 -5.50
C PHE A 79 -8.51 2.11 -5.83
N THR A 80 -7.37 2.79 -5.81
CA THR A 80 -7.25 4.19 -6.22
C THR A 80 -6.29 4.26 -7.40
N PRO A 81 -6.75 4.61 -8.61
CA PRO A 81 -5.89 4.73 -9.78
C PRO A 81 -4.78 5.76 -9.57
N LYS A 82 -3.64 5.54 -10.20
CA LYS A 82 -2.49 6.44 -10.12
C LYS A 82 -2.08 6.91 -11.51
N PRO A 83 -1.63 8.18 -11.66
CA PRO A 83 -1.00 8.67 -12.88
C PRO A 83 0.13 7.76 -13.35
N HIS A 84 0.38 7.75 -14.65
CA HIS A 84 1.47 6.98 -15.30
C HIS A 84 1.45 5.48 -15.01
N THR A 85 0.26 4.92 -14.79
CA THR A 85 0.02 3.47 -14.67
C THR A 85 -1.01 3.03 -15.70
N PRO A 86 -1.07 1.73 -16.07
CA PRO A 86 -2.09 1.24 -17.01
C PRO A 86 -3.52 1.54 -16.56
N PHE A 87 -3.76 1.65 -15.27
CA PHE A 87 -5.11 1.92 -14.72
C PHE A 87 -5.42 3.38 -14.48
N GLN A 88 -4.60 4.33 -14.97
CA GLN A 88 -4.84 5.77 -14.80
C GLN A 88 -6.17 6.27 -15.38
N TRP A 89 -6.75 5.53 -16.31
CA TRP A 89 -8.04 5.82 -16.94
C TRP A 89 -9.25 5.19 -16.23
N HIS A 90 -9.00 4.36 -15.21
CA HIS A 90 -10.05 3.68 -14.46
C HIS A 90 -10.58 4.54 -13.32
N SER A 91 -11.83 4.32 -12.92
CA SER A 91 -12.43 4.93 -11.74
C SER A 91 -13.47 4.01 -11.13
N VAL A 92 -13.63 4.10 -9.81
CA VAL A 92 -14.68 3.37 -9.08
C VAL A 92 -15.40 4.37 -8.18
N SER A 93 -16.72 4.32 -8.15
CA SER A 93 -17.53 5.20 -7.32
C SER A 93 -17.45 4.81 -5.83
N THR A 94 -17.60 5.81 -4.97
CA THR A 94 -17.72 5.61 -3.52
C THR A 94 -18.87 4.66 -3.17
N ALA A 95 -20.03 4.84 -3.80
CA ALA A 95 -21.19 3.97 -3.61
C ALA A 95 -20.91 2.51 -3.99
N GLU A 96 -20.14 2.30 -5.06
CA GLU A 96 -19.74 0.95 -5.47
C GLU A 96 -18.76 0.31 -4.49
N PHE A 97 -17.82 1.07 -3.93
CA PHE A 97 -16.97 0.57 -2.85
C PHE A 97 -17.79 0.18 -1.62
N GLU A 98 -18.74 1.02 -1.20
CA GLU A 98 -19.63 0.72 -0.06
C GLU A 98 -20.44 -0.56 -0.32
N ARG A 99 -21.04 -0.69 -1.52
CA ARG A 99 -21.78 -1.89 -1.90
C ARG A 99 -20.92 -3.16 -1.80
N ARG A 100 -19.71 -3.13 -2.34
CA ARG A 100 -18.77 -4.26 -2.28
C ARG A 100 -18.30 -4.56 -0.86
N GLN A 101 -18.08 -3.54 -0.05
CA GLN A 101 -17.76 -3.71 1.37
C GLN A 101 -18.92 -4.36 2.13
N VAL A 102 -20.18 -3.99 1.84
CA VAL A 102 -21.35 -4.64 2.44
C VAL A 102 -21.44 -6.10 2.02
N LEU A 103 -21.23 -6.41 0.73
CA LEU A 103 -21.19 -7.78 0.22
C LEU A 103 -20.15 -8.64 0.96
N LEU A 104 -18.95 -8.11 1.16
CA LEU A 104 -17.89 -8.79 1.89
C LEU A 104 -18.18 -8.94 3.38
N LYS A 105 -18.71 -7.90 4.03
CA LYS A 105 -19.11 -7.98 5.45
C LYS A 105 -20.09 -9.12 5.68
N GLU A 106 -21.06 -9.30 4.76
CA GLU A 106 -22.01 -10.40 4.82
C GLU A 106 -21.33 -11.77 4.61
N ALA A 107 -20.44 -11.88 3.63
CA ALA A 107 -19.70 -13.11 3.37
C ALA A 107 -18.81 -13.52 4.55
N PHE A 108 -18.17 -12.57 5.20
CA PHE A 108 -17.29 -12.81 6.35
C PHE A 108 -18.04 -13.07 7.66
N ARG A 109 -19.30 -12.67 7.79
CA ARG A 109 -20.07 -12.77 9.05
C ARG A 109 -20.10 -14.18 9.66
N ARG A 110 -20.06 -15.20 8.82
CA ARG A 110 -20.11 -16.61 9.24
C ARG A 110 -18.72 -17.24 9.43
N LEU A 111 -17.63 -16.54 9.11
CA LEU A 111 -16.28 -17.09 9.18
C LEU A 111 -15.67 -16.89 10.57
N ARG A 112 -15.26 -17.99 11.20
CA ARG A 112 -14.59 -17.96 12.51
C ARG A 112 -13.08 -17.81 12.33
N GLY A 113 -12.45 -17.06 13.23
CA GLY A 113 -11.00 -16.84 13.20
C GLY A 113 -10.53 -15.88 12.10
N VAL A 114 -11.46 -15.08 11.55
CA VAL A 114 -11.17 -14.04 10.57
C VAL A 114 -11.55 -12.69 11.17
N LYS A 115 -10.60 -11.76 11.18
CA LYS A 115 -10.82 -10.34 11.50
C LYS A 115 -10.63 -9.53 10.24
N VAL A 116 -11.61 -8.71 9.88
CA VAL A 116 -11.58 -7.91 8.65
C VAL A 116 -11.60 -6.44 8.99
N ASN A 117 -10.72 -5.66 8.35
CA ASN A 117 -10.70 -4.21 8.39
C ASN A 117 -10.90 -3.68 6.97
N PHE A 118 -11.70 -2.64 6.82
CA PHE A 118 -11.96 -1.98 5.54
C PHE A 118 -11.38 -0.58 5.56
N THR A 119 -10.82 -0.14 4.45
CA THR A 119 -10.45 1.26 4.24
C THR A 119 -11.73 2.10 4.12
N ASP A 120 -11.77 3.23 4.79
CA ASP A 120 -12.89 4.18 4.69
C ASP A 120 -12.98 4.73 3.26
N VAL A 121 -14.17 4.74 2.69
CA VAL A 121 -14.40 5.16 1.29
C VAL A 121 -14.12 6.64 1.08
N ARG A 122 -14.31 7.48 2.11
CA ARG A 122 -14.01 8.92 2.07
C ARG A 122 -12.52 9.18 1.86
N LEU A 123 -11.68 8.37 2.51
CA LEU A 123 -10.24 8.45 2.33
C LEU A 123 -9.84 8.11 0.90
N SER A 124 -10.45 7.06 0.34
CA SER A 124 -10.19 6.64 -1.05
C SER A 124 -10.66 7.67 -2.08
N ALA A 125 -11.83 8.28 -1.87
CA ALA A 125 -12.35 9.35 -2.73
C ALA A 125 -11.42 10.58 -2.70
N MET A 126 -10.93 10.96 -1.52
CA MET A 126 -9.99 12.06 -1.38
C MET A 126 -8.64 11.75 -2.03
N GLU A 127 -8.12 10.54 -1.85
CA GLU A 127 -6.89 10.10 -2.47
C GLU A 127 -6.99 10.11 -4.00
N ASP A 128 -8.12 9.67 -4.56
CA ASP A 128 -8.38 9.69 -5.99
C ASP A 128 -8.46 11.12 -6.51
N PHE A 129 -9.17 12.01 -5.82
CA PHE A 129 -9.28 13.41 -6.17
C PHE A 129 -7.92 14.10 -6.18
N VAL A 130 -7.11 13.92 -5.14
CA VAL A 130 -5.76 14.49 -5.06
C VAL A 130 -4.84 13.91 -6.13
N GLY A 131 -4.85 12.59 -6.31
CA GLY A 131 -3.93 11.88 -7.19
C GLY A 131 -4.18 12.14 -8.68
N ARG A 132 -5.41 12.50 -9.07
CA ARG A 132 -5.81 12.71 -10.47
C ARG A 132 -6.26 14.15 -10.80
N SER A 133 -5.98 15.07 -9.92
CA SER A 133 -6.24 16.50 -10.13
C SER A 133 -5.12 17.19 -10.90
N ASP A 134 -5.27 18.51 -11.04
CA ASP A 134 -4.30 19.39 -11.70
C ASP A 134 -3.81 20.51 -10.76
N ARG A 135 -3.09 21.49 -11.31
CA ARG A 135 -2.47 22.58 -10.53
C ARG A 135 -3.46 23.43 -9.73
N ARG A 136 -4.74 23.44 -10.07
CA ARG A 136 -5.79 24.14 -9.30
C ARG A 136 -5.94 23.58 -7.90
N LEU A 137 -5.43 22.38 -7.65
CA LEU A 137 -5.46 21.76 -6.33
C LEU A 137 -4.44 22.35 -5.35
N ALA A 138 -3.37 22.98 -5.81
CA ALA A 138 -2.33 23.52 -4.92
C ALA A 138 -2.87 24.45 -3.81
N PRO A 139 -3.69 25.47 -4.08
CA PRO A 139 -4.30 26.30 -3.05
C PRO A 139 -5.28 25.53 -2.16
N VAL A 140 -5.94 24.48 -2.68
CA VAL A 140 -6.85 23.63 -1.88
C VAL A 140 -6.07 22.83 -0.85
N ILE A 141 -4.93 22.26 -1.23
CA ILE A 141 -4.04 21.52 -0.30
C ILE A 141 -3.60 22.45 0.83
N GLU A 142 -3.17 23.68 0.49
CA GLU A 142 -2.73 24.65 1.50
C GLU A 142 -3.90 25.05 2.43
N ALA A 143 -5.08 25.32 1.86
CA ALA A 143 -6.27 25.69 2.64
C ALA A 143 -6.72 24.55 3.56
N ALA A 144 -6.76 23.31 3.07
CA ALA A 144 -7.09 22.14 3.87
C ALA A 144 -6.09 21.94 5.03
N TRP A 145 -4.79 22.10 4.76
CA TRP A 145 -3.76 22.03 5.79
C TRP A 145 -3.94 23.15 6.85
N ARG A 146 -4.21 24.38 6.44
CA ARG A 146 -4.49 25.49 7.36
C ARG A 146 -5.75 25.28 8.19
N ALA A 147 -6.75 24.57 7.63
CA ALA A 147 -7.96 24.17 8.33
C ALA A 147 -7.77 22.96 9.26
N GLY A 148 -6.55 22.42 9.34
CA GLY A 148 -6.18 21.34 10.26
C GLY A 148 -6.16 19.95 9.66
N ALA A 149 -6.18 19.82 8.32
CA ALA A 149 -5.89 18.55 7.67
C ALA A 149 -4.42 18.15 7.96
N GLY A 150 -4.23 16.88 8.25
CA GLY A 150 -2.92 16.29 8.54
C GLY A 150 -3.09 14.91 9.16
N MET A 151 -2.18 14.02 8.86
CA MET A 151 -2.28 12.60 9.20
C MET A 151 -3.58 11.96 8.67
N ASP A 152 -3.93 12.27 7.43
CA ASP A 152 -5.24 12.00 6.81
C ASP A 152 -5.62 10.52 6.80
N ALA A 153 -4.61 9.64 6.70
CA ALA A 153 -4.79 8.18 6.76
C ALA A 153 -5.02 7.63 8.18
N TRP A 154 -4.95 8.46 9.21
CA TRP A 154 -5.13 8.02 10.58
C TRP A 154 -6.60 8.10 10.97
N PHE A 155 -7.12 6.98 11.48
CA PHE A 155 -8.53 6.87 11.84
C PHE A 155 -8.99 7.99 12.80
N GLU A 156 -8.16 8.36 13.78
CA GLU A 156 -8.44 9.39 14.77
C GLU A 156 -8.54 10.80 14.16
N SER A 157 -7.95 11.01 12.99
CA SER A 157 -7.96 12.31 12.31
C SER A 157 -8.99 12.40 11.20
N LEU A 158 -9.56 11.30 10.78
CA LEU A 158 -10.33 11.18 9.53
C LEU A 158 -11.48 12.19 9.42
N ASP A 159 -12.32 12.30 10.43
CA ASP A 159 -13.50 13.21 10.37
C ASP A 159 -13.07 14.68 10.27
N ARG A 160 -12.07 15.08 11.04
CA ARG A 160 -11.53 16.44 11.00
C ARG A 160 -10.87 16.74 9.65
N THR A 161 -10.04 15.83 9.16
CA THR A 161 -9.30 16.03 7.92
C THR A 161 -10.24 16.01 6.72
N TYR A 162 -11.23 15.13 6.71
CA TYR A 162 -12.25 15.10 5.66
C TYR A 162 -13.06 16.40 5.61
N ALA A 163 -13.48 16.93 6.76
CA ALA A 163 -14.18 18.21 6.84
C ALA A 163 -13.30 19.38 6.34
N ALA A 164 -12.02 19.40 6.70
CA ALA A 164 -11.08 20.42 6.23
C ALA A 164 -10.88 20.36 4.70
N TRP A 165 -10.74 19.16 4.13
CA TRP A 165 -10.62 18.97 2.69
C TRP A 165 -11.89 19.38 1.93
N THR A 166 -13.06 18.91 2.36
CA THR A 166 -14.32 19.24 1.68
C THR A 166 -14.65 20.72 1.76
N GLY A 167 -14.33 21.37 2.88
CA GLY A 167 -14.45 22.83 3.01
C GLY A 167 -13.52 23.56 2.05
N ALA A 168 -12.25 23.20 1.98
CA ALA A 168 -11.29 23.82 1.06
C ALA A 168 -11.64 23.59 -0.43
N ILE A 169 -12.20 22.43 -0.77
CA ILE A 169 -12.69 22.12 -2.12
C ILE A 169 -13.88 23.02 -2.49
N ALA A 170 -14.81 23.22 -1.53
CA ALA A 170 -15.97 24.08 -1.72
C ALA A 170 -15.55 25.54 -1.91
N ASP A 171 -14.69 26.05 -1.04
CA ASP A 171 -14.16 27.41 -1.12
C ASP A 171 -13.42 27.69 -2.43
N ALA A 172 -12.81 26.67 -3.02
CA ALA A 172 -12.14 26.75 -4.32
C ALA A 172 -13.10 26.59 -5.52
N GLY A 173 -14.39 26.32 -5.31
CA GLY A 173 -15.37 26.07 -6.36
C GLY A 173 -15.14 24.75 -7.12
N LEU A 174 -14.48 23.78 -6.51
CA LEU A 174 -14.15 22.49 -7.12
C LEU A 174 -15.09 21.33 -6.70
N GLU A 175 -16.19 21.64 -6.00
CA GLU A 175 -17.15 20.62 -5.53
C GLU A 175 -17.73 19.78 -6.67
N GLY A 176 -18.06 20.39 -7.80
CA GLY A 176 -18.59 19.68 -8.96
C GLY A 176 -17.61 18.62 -9.46
N ARG A 177 -16.32 18.98 -9.60
CA ARG A 177 -15.27 18.07 -10.01
C ARG A 177 -15.02 16.97 -8.98
N TYR A 178 -15.04 17.30 -7.69
CA TYR A 178 -14.92 16.30 -6.63
C TYR A 178 -16.05 15.27 -6.69
N ARG A 179 -17.28 15.72 -6.84
CA ARG A 179 -18.46 14.83 -6.95
C ARG A 179 -18.41 13.97 -8.20
N GLU A 180 -17.95 14.52 -9.34
CA GLU A 180 -17.77 13.74 -10.55
C GLU A 180 -16.81 12.56 -10.35
N MET A 181 -15.72 12.79 -9.65
CA MET A 181 -14.76 11.71 -9.31
C MET A 181 -15.34 10.75 -8.26
N GLU A 182 -16.04 11.26 -7.27
CA GLU A 182 -16.66 10.47 -6.19
C GLU A 182 -17.73 9.50 -6.73
N VAL A 183 -18.47 9.89 -7.76
CA VAL A 183 -19.46 9.01 -8.40
C VAL A 183 -18.87 8.12 -9.51
N GLY A 184 -17.60 8.23 -9.79
CA GLY A 184 -16.94 7.43 -10.81
C GLY A 184 -17.19 7.91 -12.23
N GLY A 185 -17.32 9.24 -12.44
CA GLY A 185 -17.52 9.87 -13.74
C GLY A 185 -16.36 9.67 -14.73
N TRP A 186 -15.25 9.14 -14.28
CA TRP A 186 -14.16 8.65 -15.12
C TRP A 186 -14.46 7.21 -15.52
N SER A 187 -15.11 7.04 -16.58
CA SER A 187 -15.45 5.89 -17.37
C SER A 187 -15.03 4.49 -16.85
N ALA A 188 -15.98 3.58 -16.86
CA ALA A 188 -15.72 2.16 -16.72
C ALA A 188 -15.01 1.64 -17.99
N VAL A 189 -13.72 1.91 -18.12
CA VAL A 189 -12.89 1.52 -19.28
C VAL A 189 -13.03 0.03 -19.66
N ALA A 190 -13.37 -0.82 -18.70
CA ALA A 190 -13.62 -2.23 -18.94
C ALA A 190 -14.88 -2.52 -19.81
N ALA A 191 -15.75 -1.53 -19.98
CA ALA A 191 -16.95 -1.65 -20.82
C ALA A 191 -16.75 -1.11 -22.24
N LEU A 192 -15.60 -0.50 -22.55
CA LEU A 192 -15.29 0.01 -23.87
C LEU A 192 -14.77 -1.12 -24.78
N ASP A 193 -15.12 -1.07 -26.06
CA ASP A 193 -14.45 -1.87 -27.04
C ASP A 193 -13.03 -1.37 -27.31
N ARG A 194 -12.28 -2.06 -28.18
CA ARG A 194 -10.87 -1.72 -28.41
C ARG A 194 -10.69 -0.35 -29.04
N GLU A 195 -11.50 0.00 -30.03
CA GLU A 195 -11.38 1.25 -30.77
C GLU A 195 -11.74 2.43 -29.87
N ASP A 196 -12.84 2.31 -29.14
CA ASP A 196 -13.30 3.31 -28.17
C ASP A 196 -12.28 3.48 -27.03
N LEU A 197 -11.65 2.41 -26.57
CA LEU A 197 -10.62 2.45 -25.55
C LEU A 197 -9.36 3.17 -26.03
N GLU A 198 -8.90 2.89 -27.24
CA GLU A 198 -7.76 3.60 -27.84
C GLU A 198 -8.04 5.11 -27.98
N ALA A 199 -9.21 5.48 -28.48
CA ALA A 199 -9.63 6.87 -28.59
C ALA A 199 -9.74 7.56 -27.23
N PHE A 200 -10.25 6.85 -26.23
CA PHE A 200 -10.35 7.37 -24.86
C PHE A 200 -8.98 7.58 -24.23
N CYS A 201 -8.07 6.62 -24.36
CA CYS A 201 -6.72 6.70 -23.81
C CYS A 201 -5.84 7.76 -24.47
N ALA A 202 -6.14 8.13 -25.73
CA ALA A 202 -5.45 9.19 -26.44
C ALA A 202 -5.78 10.59 -25.92
N GLN A 203 -6.87 10.77 -25.18
CA GLN A 203 -7.27 12.08 -24.66
C GLN A 203 -6.23 12.63 -23.68
N PRO A 204 -6.03 13.98 -23.64
CA PRO A 204 -5.10 14.60 -22.70
C PRO A 204 -5.48 14.35 -21.24
N LEU A 205 -4.48 14.00 -20.45
CA LEU A 205 -4.60 13.87 -19.00
C LEU A 205 -3.91 15.03 -18.27
N PRO A 206 -4.34 15.41 -17.07
CA PRO A 206 -3.77 16.52 -16.31
C PRO A 206 -2.26 16.42 -16.07
N TRP A 207 -1.71 15.22 -16.08
CA TRP A 207 -0.30 14.92 -15.80
C TRP A 207 0.53 14.57 -17.04
N ASP A 208 -0.01 14.62 -18.25
CA ASP A 208 0.72 14.32 -19.49
C ASP A 208 1.95 15.23 -19.75
N HIS A 209 2.02 16.36 -19.06
CA HIS A 209 3.17 17.26 -19.11
C HIS A 209 4.39 16.78 -18.29
N ILE A 210 4.23 15.69 -17.54
CA ILE A 210 5.30 15.07 -16.74
C ILE A 210 5.79 13.85 -17.50
N ASP A 211 7.02 13.92 -17.97
CA ASP A 211 7.65 12.79 -18.64
C ASP A 211 8.28 11.85 -17.60
N THR A 212 7.80 10.63 -17.58
CA THR A 212 8.32 9.55 -16.71
C THR A 212 9.18 8.55 -17.49
N GLY A 213 9.37 8.78 -18.78
CA GLY A 213 10.01 7.85 -19.70
C GLY A 213 9.09 6.70 -20.16
N ILE A 214 7.92 6.50 -19.55
CA ILE A 214 6.98 5.46 -20.00
C ILE A 214 6.10 6.03 -21.12
N ASP A 215 6.08 5.31 -22.24
CA ASP A 215 5.22 5.66 -23.37
C ASP A 215 3.73 5.52 -22.99
N LYS A 216 2.94 6.58 -23.22
CA LYS A 216 1.50 6.57 -22.95
C LYS A 216 0.75 5.53 -23.81
N ALA A 217 1.19 5.32 -25.05
CA ALA A 217 0.60 4.29 -25.91
C ALA A 217 0.88 2.90 -25.35
N TRP A 218 2.09 2.66 -24.82
CA TRP A 218 2.41 1.41 -24.13
C TRP A 218 1.51 1.16 -22.92
N LEU A 219 1.22 2.20 -22.12
CA LEU A 219 0.28 2.09 -20.98
C LEU A 219 -1.14 1.72 -21.44
N ALA A 220 -1.59 2.24 -22.57
CA ALA A 220 -2.90 1.90 -23.15
C ALA A 220 -2.93 0.43 -23.63
N ASP A 221 -1.90 -0.02 -24.30
CA ASP A 221 -1.74 -1.43 -24.69
C ASP A 221 -1.68 -2.36 -23.48
N ASP A 222 -0.99 -1.94 -22.43
CA ASP A 222 -0.90 -2.72 -21.19
C ASP A 222 -2.24 -2.78 -20.44
N LEU A 223 -3.05 -1.70 -20.49
CA LEU A 223 -4.42 -1.73 -20.00
C LEU A 223 -5.27 -2.75 -20.77
N GLN A 224 -5.16 -2.82 -22.09
CA GLN A 224 -5.88 -3.81 -22.89
C GLN A 224 -5.47 -5.25 -22.53
N ARG A 225 -4.15 -5.49 -22.38
CA ARG A 225 -3.64 -6.80 -21.90
C ARG A 225 -4.18 -7.14 -20.52
N ALA A 226 -4.16 -6.18 -19.60
CA ALA A 226 -4.67 -6.35 -18.24
C ALA A 226 -6.16 -6.71 -18.23
N LEU A 227 -7.00 -6.01 -19.00
CA LEU A 227 -8.44 -6.31 -19.10
C LEU A 227 -8.71 -7.70 -19.68
N ALA A 228 -7.82 -8.21 -20.53
CA ALA A 228 -7.83 -9.59 -21.02
C ALA A 228 -7.24 -10.61 -20.03
N ALA A 229 -6.84 -10.17 -18.83
CA ALA A 229 -6.12 -10.98 -17.83
C ALA A 229 -4.84 -11.63 -18.39
N ALA A 230 -4.19 -10.99 -19.36
CA ALA A 230 -2.93 -11.44 -19.91
C ALA A 230 -1.78 -10.99 -19.00
N VAL A 231 -0.98 -11.95 -18.56
CA VAL A 231 0.21 -11.68 -17.74
C VAL A 231 1.31 -11.10 -18.61
N VAL A 232 1.90 -9.99 -18.17
CA VAL A 232 3.04 -9.36 -18.83
C VAL A 232 4.32 -9.83 -18.13
N PRO A 233 5.31 -10.37 -18.88
CA PRO A 233 6.57 -10.83 -18.30
C PRO A 233 7.34 -9.70 -17.62
N ASP A 234 8.09 -10.04 -16.57
CA ASP A 234 8.99 -9.09 -15.91
C ASP A 234 10.25 -8.89 -16.76
N CYS A 235 10.47 -7.66 -17.23
CA CYS A 235 11.61 -7.34 -18.10
C CYS A 235 12.98 -7.51 -17.41
N SER A 236 13.02 -7.72 -16.11
CA SER A 236 14.26 -8.09 -15.40
C SER A 236 14.73 -9.51 -15.74
N PHE A 237 13.83 -10.38 -16.21
CA PHE A 237 14.11 -11.80 -16.43
C PHE A 237 13.71 -12.28 -17.83
N ASP A 238 12.62 -11.76 -18.39
CA ASP A 238 11.94 -12.35 -19.53
C ASP A 238 12.06 -11.50 -20.82
N GLY A 239 12.93 -10.50 -20.84
CA GLY A 239 13.15 -9.63 -21.98
C GLY A 239 12.38 -8.31 -21.93
N CYS A 240 12.76 -7.39 -22.81
CA CYS A 240 12.22 -6.02 -22.81
C CYS A 240 10.78 -5.96 -23.29
N SER A 241 9.92 -5.24 -22.56
CA SER A 241 8.51 -4.97 -22.94
C SER A 241 8.34 -3.71 -23.82
N SER A 242 9.43 -3.02 -24.14
CA SER A 242 9.44 -1.79 -24.95
C SER A 242 8.57 -0.65 -24.41
N CYS A 243 8.54 -0.47 -23.06
CA CYS A 243 7.73 0.55 -22.40
C CYS A 243 8.25 1.99 -22.58
N GLY A 244 9.43 2.20 -23.16
CA GLY A 244 10.05 3.51 -23.38
C GLY A 244 11.05 3.95 -22.30
N VAL A 245 11.02 3.37 -21.10
CA VAL A 245 11.88 3.80 -19.97
C VAL A 245 13.36 3.61 -20.24
N CYS A 246 13.73 2.46 -20.82
CA CYS A 246 15.11 2.13 -21.12
C CYS A 246 15.52 2.70 -22.49
N GLY A 247 16.64 3.41 -22.54
CA GLY A 247 17.19 4.00 -23.75
C GLY A 247 18.71 3.92 -23.76
N PRO A 248 19.36 4.50 -24.78
CA PRO A 248 20.82 4.51 -24.89
C PRO A 248 21.52 5.06 -23.66
N ASP A 249 20.88 6.03 -22.98
CA ASP A 249 21.44 6.72 -21.80
C ASP A 249 21.20 5.96 -20.50
N LEU A 250 20.14 5.15 -20.40
CA LEU A 250 19.77 4.40 -19.20
C LEU A 250 20.11 2.90 -19.30
N GLY A 251 20.42 2.41 -20.51
CA GLY A 251 20.68 1.00 -20.75
C GLY A 251 19.43 0.13 -20.60
N HIS A 252 19.63 -1.18 -20.49
CA HIS A 252 18.56 -2.14 -20.22
C HIS A 252 18.48 -2.45 -18.73
N ASN A 253 17.29 -2.86 -18.27
CA ASN A 253 17.13 -3.39 -16.92
C ASN A 253 17.97 -4.67 -16.78
N VAL A 254 19.02 -4.59 -15.97
CA VAL A 254 19.95 -5.71 -15.73
C VAL A 254 19.91 -6.09 -14.27
N VAL A 255 19.52 -7.32 -13.99
CA VAL A 255 19.61 -7.86 -12.62
C VAL A 255 21.07 -8.22 -12.35
N VAL A 256 21.69 -7.49 -11.44
CA VAL A 256 23.06 -7.76 -11.02
C VAL A 256 23.08 -9.07 -10.23
N PRO A 257 24.05 -10.00 -10.48
CA PRO A 257 24.20 -11.18 -9.65
C PRO A 257 24.29 -10.82 -8.17
N ALA A 258 23.65 -11.62 -7.32
CA ALA A 258 23.72 -11.41 -5.89
C ALA A 258 25.22 -11.38 -5.44
N PRO A 259 25.63 -10.39 -4.64
CA PRO A 259 26.98 -10.37 -4.12
C PRO A 259 27.26 -11.64 -3.32
N GLU A 260 28.50 -12.14 -3.41
CA GLU A 260 28.89 -13.28 -2.60
C GLU A 260 28.65 -12.99 -1.12
N VAL A 261 27.87 -13.83 -0.49
CA VAL A 261 27.62 -13.71 0.96
C VAL A 261 28.94 -14.04 1.66
N PRO A 262 29.49 -13.14 2.49
CA PRO A 262 30.70 -13.43 3.25
C PRO A 262 30.52 -14.73 4.05
N THR A 263 31.34 -15.72 3.78
CA THR A 263 31.34 -17.00 4.52
C THR A 263 31.79 -16.85 5.96
N GLN A 264 32.44 -15.75 6.30
CA GLN A 264 32.78 -15.41 7.68
C GLN A 264 31.73 -14.43 8.22
N VAL A 265 30.79 -14.94 9.01
CA VAL A 265 30.00 -14.09 9.89
C VAL A 265 30.97 -13.44 10.88
N PRO A 266 31.03 -12.11 10.98
CA PRO A 266 31.87 -11.46 11.98
C PRO A 266 31.55 -12.06 13.35
N THR A 267 32.53 -12.64 13.99
CA THR A 267 32.38 -13.16 15.35
C THR A 267 31.95 -11.97 16.22
N GLN A 268 30.74 -12.04 16.76
CA GLN A 268 30.27 -10.98 17.66
C GLN A 268 31.25 -10.91 18.82
N ALA A 269 31.74 -9.71 19.09
CA ALA A 269 32.53 -9.52 20.32
C ALA A 269 31.71 -9.98 21.51
N PRO A 270 32.32 -10.70 22.46
CA PRO A 270 31.61 -11.14 23.65
C PRO A 270 30.91 -9.95 24.31
N PRO A 271 29.72 -10.15 24.89
CA PRO A 271 28.99 -9.05 25.52
C PRO A 271 29.90 -8.41 26.58
N SER A 272 30.17 -7.11 26.42
CA SER A 272 30.98 -6.36 27.38
C SER A 272 30.26 -6.31 28.72
N GLU A 273 31.02 -6.42 29.80
CA GLU A 273 30.50 -6.29 31.16
C GLU A 273 29.81 -4.94 31.34
N ARG A 274 28.58 -4.95 31.88
CA ARG A 274 27.81 -3.74 32.10
C ARG A 274 28.31 -3.05 33.36
N VAL A 275 29.05 -1.97 33.20
CA VAL A 275 29.62 -1.19 34.31
C VAL A 275 28.65 -0.17 34.92
N CYS A 276 27.75 0.38 34.11
CA CYS A 276 26.75 1.33 34.61
C CYS A 276 25.47 1.33 33.76
N ARG A 277 24.41 1.90 34.33
CA ARG A 277 23.14 2.16 33.65
C ARG A 277 22.84 3.65 33.68
N ILE A 278 22.66 4.24 32.50
CA ILE A 278 22.33 5.65 32.35
C ILE A 278 20.83 5.78 32.01
N ARG A 279 20.14 6.68 32.71
CA ARG A 279 18.76 7.07 32.36
C ARG A 279 18.83 8.40 31.65
N VAL A 280 18.26 8.43 30.45
CA VAL A 280 18.16 9.66 29.62
C VAL A 280 16.68 10.06 29.53
N GLN A 281 16.42 11.31 29.86
CA GLN A 281 15.13 11.94 29.61
C GLN A 281 15.25 12.79 28.36
N PHE A 282 14.32 12.66 27.43
CA PHE A 282 14.33 13.42 26.19
C PHE A 282 12.91 13.84 25.80
N ALA A 283 12.80 14.86 24.94
CA ALA A 283 11.55 15.29 24.34
C ALA A 283 11.65 15.20 22.81
N LYS A 284 10.53 14.87 22.17
CA LYS A 284 10.39 14.98 20.72
C LYS A 284 9.81 16.35 20.41
N THR A 285 10.55 17.19 19.71
CA THR A 285 10.17 18.57 19.39
C THR A 285 10.32 18.85 17.90
N GLY A 286 9.61 19.84 17.38
CA GLY A 286 9.63 20.18 15.96
C GLY A 286 9.25 19.01 15.07
N SER A 287 9.92 18.84 13.95
CA SER A 287 9.68 17.73 13.01
C SER A 287 9.88 16.35 13.61
N MET A 288 10.69 16.24 14.66
CA MET A 288 10.93 14.96 15.35
C MET A 288 9.73 14.49 16.18
N ALA A 289 8.79 15.37 16.50
CA ALA A 289 7.56 15.01 17.20
C ALA A 289 6.70 14.01 16.40
N LEU A 290 6.84 14.03 15.08
CA LEU A 290 6.11 13.15 14.15
C LEU A 290 6.71 11.74 14.00
N LEU A 291 7.89 11.49 14.55
CA LEU A 291 8.50 10.15 14.48
C LEU A 291 7.70 9.14 15.28
N SER A 292 7.47 7.98 14.68
CA SER A 292 6.91 6.83 15.39
C SER A 292 7.85 6.35 16.51
N HIS A 293 7.33 5.60 17.45
CA HIS A 293 8.16 5.01 18.51
C HIS A 293 9.29 4.15 17.94
N LEU A 294 9.00 3.34 16.93
CA LEU A 294 9.99 2.46 16.29
C LEU A 294 11.06 3.25 15.53
N ASP A 295 10.67 4.32 14.84
CA ASP A 295 11.60 5.16 14.10
C ASP A 295 12.52 5.96 15.06
N LEU A 296 11.94 6.43 16.16
CA LEU A 296 12.74 7.06 17.23
C LEU A 296 13.76 6.08 17.81
N MET A 297 13.35 4.85 18.09
CA MET A 297 14.27 3.79 18.56
C MET A 297 15.39 3.54 17.56
N ARG A 298 15.07 3.37 16.28
CA ARG A 298 16.07 3.17 15.23
C ARG A 298 17.01 4.35 15.09
N MET A 299 16.48 5.56 15.20
CA MET A 299 17.29 6.77 15.15
C MET A 299 18.26 6.85 16.34
N LEU A 300 17.78 6.63 17.56
CA LEU A 300 18.62 6.61 18.76
C LEU A 300 19.69 5.51 18.67
N GLU A 301 19.31 4.31 18.22
CA GLU A 301 20.26 3.21 18.02
C GLU A 301 21.36 3.59 17.03
N ARG A 302 21.00 4.19 15.89
CA ARG A 302 21.99 4.67 14.90
C ARG A 302 22.88 5.79 15.45
N ALA A 303 22.31 6.73 16.20
CA ALA A 303 23.05 7.79 16.83
C ALA A 303 24.08 7.25 17.85
N LEU A 304 23.64 6.31 18.69
CA LEU A 304 24.50 5.66 19.67
C LEU A 304 25.61 4.83 19.01
N ARG A 305 25.31 4.10 17.93
CA ARG A 305 26.34 3.36 17.17
C ARG A 305 27.37 4.27 16.50
N ARG A 306 26.98 5.50 16.14
CA ARG A 306 27.89 6.51 15.54
C ARG A 306 28.65 7.30 16.58
N SER A 307 28.19 7.30 17.83
CA SER A 307 28.89 7.96 18.91
C SER A 307 30.11 7.14 19.36
N ALA A 308 31.13 7.80 19.89
CA ALA A 308 32.28 7.12 20.49
C ALA A 308 31.98 6.57 21.90
N LEU A 309 30.73 6.55 22.32
CA LEU A 309 30.34 6.08 23.65
C LEU A 309 30.51 4.56 23.77
N PRO A 310 31.10 4.05 24.84
CA PRO A 310 31.25 2.61 25.06
C PRO A 310 29.94 1.97 25.53
N ILE A 311 29.04 1.70 24.56
CA ILE A 311 27.71 1.19 24.85
C ILE A 311 27.70 -0.34 24.75
N SER A 312 27.10 -0.97 25.76
CA SER A 312 26.90 -2.42 25.77
C SER A 312 25.74 -2.83 24.88
N PHE A 313 25.95 -3.84 24.04
CA PHE A 313 24.94 -4.44 23.18
C PHE A 313 24.42 -5.75 23.76
N THR A 314 23.22 -6.15 23.38
CA THR A 314 22.69 -7.47 23.72
C THR A 314 23.30 -8.53 22.83
N GLY A 315 23.47 -9.76 23.32
CA GLY A 315 24.05 -10.89 22.60
C GLY A 315 23.11 -11.60 21.63
N GLY A 316 22.11 -10.92 21.06
CA GLY A 316 21.17 -11.51 20.10
C GLY A 316 21.62 -11.43 18.65
N PHE A 317 20.89 -12.09 17.75
CA PHE A 317 21.16 -12.15 16.31
C PHE A 317 21.14 -10.76 15.63
N HIS A 318 20.37 -9.83 16.18
CA HIS A 318 20.40 -8.40 15.88
C HIS A 318 20.59 -7.65 17.19
N PRO A 319 21.84 -7.46 17.66
CA PRO A 319 22.07 -6.89 18.98
C PRO A 319 21.63 -5.41 18.99
N PRO A 320 20.45 -5.08 19.54
CA PRO A 320 20.10 -3.70 19.80
C PRO A 320 20.98 -3.18 20.94
N VAL A 321 21.15 -1.87 20.99
CA VAL A 321 21.69 -1.24 22.18
C VAL A 321 20.88 -1.72 23.38
N SER A 322 21.54 -2.16 24.43
CA SER A 322 20.85 -2.67 25.62
C SER A 322 20.16 -1.53 26.37
N TYR A 323 18.93 -1.22 25.97
CA TYR A 323 18.08 -0.34 26.74
C TYR A 323 16.86 -1.09 27.26
N THR A 324 16.49 -0.87 28.51
CA THR A 324 15.49 -1.67 29.19
C THR A 324 14.07 -1.18 28.98
N HIS A 325 13.84 0.10 28.67
CA HIS A 325 12.49 0.65 28.37
C HIS A 325 12.64 2.01 27.70
N LEU A 326 12.14 2.15 26.47
CA LEU A 326 11.69 3.41 25.91
C LEU A 326 10.16 3.48 26.18
N ARG A 327 9.75 4.11 27.28
CA ARG A 327 8.37 4.50 27.44
C ARG A 327 8.21 5.84 26.71
N ALA A 328 7.46 5.84 25.61
CA ALA A 328 6.77 7.05 25.20
C ALA A 328 5.70 7.28 26.27
N HIS A 329 5.89 8.27 27.13
CA HIS A 329 4.74 8.84 27.83
C HIS A 329 3.87 9.45 26.74
N GLU A 330 2.61 9.00 26.65
CA GLU A 330 1.58 9.73 25.94
C GLU A 330 1.67 11.17 26.44
N THR A 331 1.93 12.08 25.51
CA THR A 331 1.86 13.50 25.79
C THR A 331 0.41 13.79 26.13
N GLN A 332 0.08 13.99 27.41
CA GLN A 332 -1.07 14.79 27.77
C GLN A 332 -0.86 16.15 27.10
N PHE A 333 -1.69 16.42 26.10
CA PHE A 333 -1.86 17.78 25.61
C PHE A 333 -2.55 18.55 26.75
N ASP A 334 -1.75 19.22 27.56
CA ASP A 334 -2.29 20.32 28.36
C ASP A 334 -2.73 21.42 27.40
N ARG A 335 -3.96 21.88 27.61
CA ARG A 335 -4.78 22.81 26.82
C ARG A 335 -4.13 24.17 26.59
#